data_50cb0e69c355ff26e66f42187968ae31
#
_entry.id   50cb0e69c355ff26e66f42187968ae31
#
_cell.length_a   1.000
_cell.length_b   1.000
_cell.length_c   1.000
_cell.angle_alpha   90.00
_cell.angle_beta   90.00
_cell.angle_gamma   90.00
#
_symmetry.space_group_name_H-M   'P 1'
#
loop_
_entity.id
_entity.type
_entity.pdbx_description
1 polymer ?
#
loop_
_entity_poly.entity_id
_entity_poly.type
_entity_poly.pdbx_seq_one_letter_code
_entity_poly.pdbx_strand_id
1 'polypeptide(L)'
;MSLLSLSKKETSKLLLMVVLSTLSFGLAGLFLICLMQLVSMQSFAEDSVHKHGIAEMQASRLGGAATILGGVCLLVILALNGIRGAGQGPLDIDWFAWIAVIGCTFLGLVEDVRNNSLSPRVRLAAKTFIFVVVLWHSPTLIPSAIGFPVIDYLLAIPAFAFMLCVVFCVGFLNAVNMADGANGLVSSIVVIANIIFYKELGGLGFLTVLTCTSVFLIFNVISGRLFLGDAGAYGVGACLLVSALFSYSNGYMSLSFLAALFSYPCLDFLFTIVRRFVSGRSIMKPDNDHLHNRIHFQYRKIFKSKNLANSASGLTVSAASSGVVLFGYLASWWPIMSNQWIFVFAAQCLAYALAYYATGRSLLQVKTA
;
A
#
# COMPACT_ATOMS: atom_id res chain seq x y z
N MET A 1 17.58 -16.17 17.35
CA MET A 1 17.53 -15.39 18.59
C MET A 1 16.41 -15.98 19.44
N SER A 2 16.68 -16.51 20.65
CA SER A 2 15.63 -17.10 21.49
C SER A 2 14.75 -16.00 22.08
N LEU A 3 13.45 -16.28 22.26
CA LEU A 3 12.49 -15.36 22.94
C LEU A 3 12.97 -14.91 24.34
N LEU A 4 13.89 -15.66 24.94
CA LEU A 4 14.47 -15.43 26.26
C LEU A 4 15.55 -14.34 26.31
N SER A 5 15.97 -13.78 25.15
CA SER A 5 17.05 -12.78 25.08
C SER A 5 16.57 -11.37 24.70
N LEU A 6 15.25 -11.13 24.71
CA LEU A 6 14.68 -9.81 24.40
C LEU A 6 14.99 -8.81 25.54
N SER A 7 15.37 -7.59 25.18
CA SER A 7 15.52 -6.51 26.16
C SER A 7 14.16 -6.18 26.80
N LYS A 8 14.15 -5.65 28.02
CA LYS A 8 12.94 -5.23 28.75
C LYS A 8 12.03 -4.31 27.89
N LYS A 9 12.64 -3.44 27.09
CA LYS A 9 11.94 -2.52 26.17
C LYS A 9 11.29 -3.27 25.01
N GLU A 10 11.93 -4.28 24.44
CA GLU A 10 11.38 -5.08 23.36
C GLU A 10 10.25 -6.00 23.85
N THR A 11 10.40 -6.56 25.04
CA THR A 11 9.33 -7.35 25.69
C THR A 11 8.07 -6.50 25.90
N SER A 12 8.23 -5.25 26.38
CA SER A 12 7.10 -4.33 26.56
C SER A 12 6.40 -3.98 25.25
N LYS A 13 7.15 -3.76 24.17
CA LYS A 13 6.58 -3.53 22.83
C LYS A 13 5.83 -4.75 22.32
N LEU A 14 6.40 -5.95 22.47
CA LEU A 14 5.76 -7.19 22.05
C LEU A 14 4.45 -7.41 22.80
N LEU A 15 4.45 -7.23 24.12
CA LEU A 15 3.23 -7.33 24.94
C LEU A 15 2.16 -6.34 24.47
N LEU A 16 2.53 -5.09 24.21
CA LEU A 16 1.61 -4.08 23.69
C LEU A 16 0.99 -4.50 22.34
N MET A 17 1.81 -5.01 21.41
CA MET A 17 1.34 -5.47 20.10
C MET A 17 0.39 -6.66 20.24
N VAL A 18 0.71 -7.64 21.11
CA VAL A 18 -0.17 -8.80 21.39
C VAL A 18 -1.50 -8.34 21.97
N VAL A 19 -1.49 -7.47 22.97
CA VAL A 19 -2.71 -6.94 23.60
C VAL A 19 -3.56 -6.20 22.58
N LEU A 20 -2.99 -5.25 21.83
CA LEU A 20 -3.73 -4.49 20.83
C LEU A 20 -4.32 -5.39 19.74
N SER A 21 -3.54 -6.34 19.20
CA SER A 21 -4.00 -7.23 18.15
C SER A 21 -5.09 -8.18 18.63
N THR A 22 -4.94 -8.72 19.85
CA THR A 22 -5.93 -9.64 20.43
C THR A 22 -7.23 -8.92 20.82
N LEU A 23 -7.15 -7.72 21.38
CA LEU A 23 -8.34 -6.94 21.72
C LEU A 23 -9.10 -6.49 20.47
N SER A 24 -8.39 -6.16 19.37
CA SER A 24 -9.02 -5.70 18.13
C SER A 24 -9.59 -6.84 17.27
N PHE A 25 -8.91 -8.00 17.23
CA PHE A 25 -9.20 -9.07 16.27
C PHE A 25 -9.29 -10.47 16.89
N GLY A 26 -9.34 -10.58 18.21
CA GLY A 26 -9.49 -11.86 18.91
C GLY A 26 -8.37 -12.86 18.60
N LEU A 27 -8.74 -14.14 18.43
CA LEU A 27 -7.78 -15.21 18.13
C LEU A 27 -7.06 -15.01 16.78
N ALA A 28 -7.72 -14.41 15.79
CA ALA A 28 -7.10 -14.09 14.51
C ALA A 28 -5.95 -13.08 14.70
N GLY A 29 -6.16 -12.04 15.51
CA GLY A 29 -5.13 -11.08 15.86
C GLY A 29 -3.95 -11.70 16.60
N LEU A 30 -4.22 -12.60 17.54
CA LEU A 30 -3.17 -13.35 18.26
C LEU A 30 -2.37 -14.24 17.31
N PHE A 31 -3.02 -15.00 16.44
CA PHE A 31 -2.36 -15.83 15.44
C PHE A 31 -1.45 -15.00 14.52
N LEU A 32 -2.00 -13.92 13.96
CA LEU A 32 -1.28 -13.07 13.03
C LEU A 32 -0.07 -12.37 13.66
N ILE A 33 -0.20 -11.86 14.90
CA ILE A 33 0.92 -11.20 15.57
C ILE A 33 2.04 -12.19 15.90
N CYS A 34 1.71 -13.42 16.26
CA CYS A 34 2.68 -14.50 16.45
C CYS A 34 3.37 -14.88 15.14
N LEU A 35 2.63 -15.01 14.04
CA LEU A 35 3.19 -15.26 12.72
C LEU A 35 4.17 -14.14 12.32
N MET A 36 3.78 -12.88 12.47
CA MET A 36 4.65 -11.74 12.16
C MET A 36 5.89 -11.68 13.04
N GLN A 37 5.77 -12.03 14.32
CA GLN A 37 6.92 -12.13 15.21
C GLN A 37 7.91 -13.23 14.75
N LEU A 38 7.40 -14.40 14.37
CA LEU A 38 8.24 -15.51 13.84
C LEU A 38 8.95 -15.09 12.56
N VAL A 39 8.22 -14.47 11.63
CA VAL A 39 8.78 -14.00 10.36
C VAL A 39 9.82 -12.89 10.57
N SER A 40 9.59 -11.99 11.54
CA SER A 40 10.54 -10.92 11.86
C SER A 40 11.88 -11.41 12.43
N MET A 41 11.95 -12.67 12.85
CA MET A 41 13.15 -13.31 13.39
C MET A 41 13.98 -14.04 12.32
N GLN A 42 13.48 -14.12 11.08
CA GLN A 42 14.19 -14.78 9.98
C GLN A 42 15.25 -13.87 9.41
N SER A 43 16.47 -14.40 9.23
CA SER A 43 17.65 -13.65 8.76
C SER A 43 17.84 -13.62 7.24
N PHE A 44 17.13 -14.46 6.47
CA PHE A 44 17.39 -14.62 5.04
C PHE A 44 16.85 -13.51 4.11
N ALA A 45 16.00 -12.63 4.62
CA ALA A 45 15.45 -11.50 3.87
C ALA A 45 15.59 -10.17 4.65
N GLU A 46 16.75 -10.01 5.29
CA GLU A 46 17.04 -8.80 6.07
C GLU A 46 17.48 -7.65 5.16
N ASP A 47 16.98 -6.45 5.46
CA ASP A 47 17.46 -5.22 4.83
C ASP A 47 18.71 -4.71 5.55
N SER A 48 19.75 -4.35 4.81
CA SER A 48 20.95 -3.78 5.41
C SER A 48 20.67 -2.38 5.96
N VAL A 49 21.09 -2.13 7.19
CA VAL A 49 20.93 -0.83 7.91
C VAL A 49 21.43 0.37 7.08
N HIS A 50 22.34 0.14 6.13
CA HIS A 50 22.97 1.17 5.32
C HIS A 50 22.24 1.52 4.03
N LYS A 51 21.29 0.70 3.55
CA LYS A 51 20.72 0.85 2.20
C LYS A 51 19.80 2.06 2.03
N HIS A 52 19.08 2.45 3.10
CA HIS A 52 18.16 3.60 3.08
C HIS A 52 18.41 4.61 4.21
N GLY A 53 19.33 4.36 5.13
CA GLY A 53 19.69 5.30 6.22
C GLY A 53 18.60 5.52 7.28
N ILE A 54 17.48 4.81 7.19
CA ILE A 54 16.27 5.04 7.99
C ILE A 54 16.15 4.03 9.14
N ALA A 55 16.62 2.80 8.96
CA ALA A 55 16.52 1.74 9.97
C ALA A 55 17.59 1.88 11.06
N GLU A 56 17.21 1.64 12.32
CA GLU A 56 18.14 1.52 13.48
C GLU A 56 18.60 0.07 13.67
N MET A 57 17.85 -0.90 13.21
CA MET A 57 18.09 -2.34 13.35
C MET A 57 17.85 -3.03 12.01
N GLN A 58 18.45 -4.21 11.85
CA GLN A 58 18.10 -5.10 10.73
C GLN A 58 16.61 -5.42 10.81
N ALA A 59 15.90 -5.19 9.72
CA ALA A 59 14.48 -5.45 9.59
C ALA A 59 14.24 -6.47 8.49
N SER A 60 13.30 -7.39 8.70
CA SER A 60 12.87 -8.33 7.68
C SER A 60 11.95 -7.67 6.67
N ARG A 61 12.09 -7.99 5.38
CA ARG A 61 11.22 -7.54 4.29
C ARG A 61 10.01 -8.47 4.07
N LEU A 62 9.84 -9.50 4.88
CA LEU A 62 8.82 -10.53 4.69
C LEU A 62 7.46 -10.15 5.27
N GLY A 63 7.26 -8.90 5.70
CA GLY A 63 6.00 -8.45 6.31
C GLY A 63 4.80 -8.60 5.38
N GLY A 64 4.96 -8.25 4.12
CA GLY A 64 3.91 -8.42 3.12
C GLY A 64 3.59 -9.89 2.83
N ALA A 65 4.63 -10.72 2.70
CA ALA A 65 4.44 -12.15 2.53
C ALA A 65 3.69 -12.76 3.74
N ALA A 66 4.04 -12.38 4.97
CA ALA A 66 3.33 -12.80 6.18
C ALA A 66 1.87 -12.33 6.21
N THR A 67 1.62 -11.09 5.76
CA THR A 67 0.27 -10.51 5.67
C THR A 67 -0.62 -11.30 4.71
N ILE A 68 -0.13 -11.58 3.50
CA ILE A 68 -0.89 -12.32 2.48
C ILE A 68 -1.05 -13.80 2.89
N LEU A 69 0.01 -14.44 3.39
CA LEU A 69 -0.08 -15.82 3.89
C LEU A 69 -1.08 -15.92 5.03
N GLY A 70 -1.04 -15.01 5.99
CA GLY A 70 -1.99 -14.94 7.09
C GLY A 70 -3.43 -14.78 6.57
N GLY A 71 -3.65 -13.96 5.55
CA GLY A 71 -4.94 -13.79 4.90
C GLY A 71 -5.45 -15.07 4.24
N VAL A 72 -4.60 -15.75 3.47
CA VAL A 72 -4.96 -17.04 2.87
C VAL A 72 -5.29 -18.08 3.93
N CYS A 73 -4.49 -18.18 5.00
CA CYS A 73 -4.78 -19.10 6.12
C CYS A 73 -6.13 -18.80 6.78
N LEU A 74 -6.44 -17.53 7.04
CA LEU A 74 -7.73 -17.15 7.63
C LEU A 74 -8.90 -17.48 6.71
N LEU A 75 -8.81 -17.20 5.42
CA LEU A 75 -9.85 -17.55 4.45
C LEU A 75 -10.07 -19.06 4.36
N VAL A 76 -9.00 -19.85 4.36
CA VAL A 76 -9.10 -21.33 4.38
C VAL A 76 -9.76 -21.81 5.66
N ILE A 77 -9.38 -21.27 6.83
CA ILE A 77 -10.01 -21.63 8.12
C ILE A 77 -11.50 -21.30 8.11
N LEU A 78 -11.88 -20.11 7.64
CA LEU A 78 -13.28 -19.70 7.53
C LEU A 78 -14.07 -20.62 6.59
N ALA A 79 -13.50 -20.94 5.42
CA ALA A 79 -14.12 -21.82 4.44
C ALA A 79 -14.31 -23.24 4.97
N LEU A 80 -13.32 -23.80 5.68
CA LEU A 80 -13.41 -25.14 6.31
C LEU A 80 -14.47 -25.19 7.42
N ASN A 81 -14.75 -24.07 8.09
CA ASN A 81 -15.81 -23.95 9.07
C ASN A 81 -17.18 -23.59 8.45
N GLY A 82 -17.31 -23.62 7.14
CA GLY A 82 -18.57 -23.32 6.43
C GLY A 82 -18.97 -21.85 6.46
N ILE A 83 -18.08 -20.95 6.92
CA ILE A 83 -18.34 -19.52 6.94
C ILE A 83 -18.07 -18.96 5.54
N ARG A 84 -19.14 -18.55 4.86
CA ARG A 84 -19.08 -17.93 3.53
C ARG A 84 -19.49 -16.47 3.64
N GLY A 85 -18.70 -15.57 3.05
CA GLY A 85 -19.05 -14.15 2.96
C GLY A 85 -20.12 -13.92 1.88
N ALA A 86 -21.02 -13.01 2.16
CA ALA A 86 -22.01 -12.52 1.18
C ALA A 86 -21.52 -11.21 0.53
N GLY A 87 -20.22 -11.08 0.24
CA GLY A 87 -19.64 -9.90 -0.37
C GLY A 87 -19.94 -9.80 -1.86
N GLN A 88 -20.00 -8.57 -2.35
CA GLN A 88 -20.17 -8.24 -3.76
C GLN A 88 -18.85 -7.77 -4.40
N GLY A 89 -17.76 -7.73 -3.64
CA GLY A 89 -16.48 -7.28 -4.12
C GLY A 89 -15.71 -8.34 -4.93
N PRO A 90 -14.70 -7.91 -5.71
CA PRO A 90 -13.95 -8.81 -6.60
C PRO A 90 -13.22 -9.91 -5.84
N LEU A 91 -12.83 -9.68 -4.58
CA LEU A 91 -12.15 -10.67 -3.74
C LEU A 91 -13.07 -11.81 -3.27
N ASP A 92 -14.38 -11.66 -3.39
CA ASP A 92 -15.37 -12.67 -2.98
C ASP A 92 -16.02 -13.37 -4.19
N ILE A 93 -16.09 -12.70 -5.35
CA ILE A 93 -16.82 -13.20 -6.53
C ILE A 93 -15.93 -13.56 -7.72
N ASP A 94 -14.72 -13.03 -7.80
CA ASP A 94 -13.79 -13.22 -8.93
C ASP A 94 -12.45 -13.80 -8.47
N TRP A 95 -12.23 -15.08 -8.75
CA TRP A 95 -10.98 -15.73 -8.39
C TRP A 95 -9.76 -15.21 -9.19
N PHE A 96 -9.95 -14.58 -10.37
CA PHE A 96 -8.87 -13.92 -11.11
C PHE A 96 -8.32 -12.70 -10.36
N ALA A 97 -9.13 -12.04 -9.51
CA ALA A 97 -8.64 -11.00 -8.61
C ALA A 97 -7.54 -11.54 -7.68
N TRP A 98 -7.70 -12.78 -7.20
CA TRP A 98 -6.67 -13.44 -6.39
C TRP A 98 -5.43 -13.83 -7.18
N ILE A 99 -5.54 -14.11 -8.49
CA ILE A 99 -4.37 -14.30 -9.36
C ILE A 99 -3.52 -13.02 -9.39
N ALA A 100 -4.16 -11.84 -9.49
CA ALA A 100 -3.43 -10.58 -9.40
C ALA A 100 -2.70 -10.43 -8.05
N VAL A 101 -3.41 -10.67 -6.94
CA VAL A 101 -2.84 -10.52 -5.58
C VAL A 101 -1.70 -11.51 -5.35
N ILE A 102 -1.94 -12.80 -5.57
CA ILE A 102 -0.96 -13.86 -5.29
C ILE A 102 0.22 -13.78 -6.28
N GLY A 103 -0.04 -13.56 -7.56
CA GLY A 103 0.99 -13.45 -8.59
C GLY A 103 1.93 -12.26 -8.35
N CYS A 104 1.36 -11.09 -8.01
CA CYS A 104 2.15 -9.92 -7.67
C CYS A 104 2.93 -10.10 -6.35
N THR A 105 2.30 -10.74 -5.34
CA THR A 105 2.99 -11.08 -4.08
C THR A 105 4.17 -12.02 -4.34
N PHE A 106 3.99 -13.05 -5.16
CA PHE A 106 5.06 -13.99 -5.49
C PHE A 106 6.21 -13.32 -6.22
N LEU A 107 5.91 -12.44 -7.18
CA LEU A 107 6.92 -11.64 -7.88
C LEU A 107 7.75 -10.80 -6.91
N GLY A 108 7.09 -10.10 -5.99
CA GLY A 108 7.76 -9.29 -4.96
C GLY A 108 8.55 -10.15 -3.96
N LEU A 109 8.02 -11.33 -3.59
CA LEU A 109 8.72 -12.26 -2.69
C LEU A 109 10.06 -12.75 -3.28
N VAL A 110 10.10 -13.02 -4.58
CA VAL A 110 11.35 -13.37 -5.27
C VAL A 110 12.39 -12.24 -5.15
N GLU A 111 11.96 -10.99 -5.25
CA GLU A 111 12.83 -9.82 -5.06
C GLU A 111 13.30 -9.66 -3.60
N ASP A 112 12.40 -9.82 -2.64
CA ASP A 112 12.73 -9.67 -1.22
C ASP A 112 13.71 -10.74 -0.75
N VAL A 113 13.55 -12.00 -1.21
CA VAL A 113 14.42 -13.13 -0.83
C VAL A 113 15.76 -13.07 -1.56
N ARG A 114 15.80 -12.70 -2.83
CA ARG A 114 16.99 -12.71 -3.67
C ARG A 114 17.70 -11.36 -3.79
N ASN A 115 17.34 -10.36 -3.00
CA ASN A 115 17.97 -9.03 -2.95
C ASN A 115 18.16 -8.38 -4.33
N ASN A 116 17.06 -7.97 -4.98
CA ASN A 116 17.04 -7.30 -6.29
C ASN A 116 17.65 -8.13 -7.43
N SER A 117 17.32 -9.42 -7.50
CA SER A 117 17.82 -10.33 -8.55
C SER A 117 17.20 -10.07 -9.93
N LEU A 118 15.98 -9.51 -9.96
CA LEU A 118 15.27 -9.26 -11.22
C LEU A 118 15.56 -7.83 -11.73
N SER A 119 15.89 -7.73 -13.02
CA SER A 119 16.06 -6.42 -13.63
C SER A 119 14.71 -5.62 -13.63
N PRO A 120 14.74 -4.28 -13.63
CA PRO A 120 13.51 -3.47 -13.69
C PRO A 120 12.61 -3.83 -14.89
N ARG A 121 13.21 -4.23 -16.03
CA ARG A 121 12.48 -4.65 -17.22
C ARG A 121 11.73 -5.97 -17.00
N VAL A 122 12.36 -6.95 -16.34
CA VAL A 122 11.73 -8.24 -16.01
C VAL A 122 10.57 -8.04 -15.04
N ARG A 123 10.74 -7.21 -13.99
CA ARG A 123 9.65 -6.86 -13.06
C ARG A 123 8.48 -6.18 -13.76
N LEU A 124 8.77 -5.26 -14.67
CA LEU A 124 7.75 -4.58 -15.46
C LEU A 124 7.00 -5.58 -16.35
N ALA A 125 7.71 -6.41 -17.10
CA ALA A 125 7.12 -7.43 -17.99
C ALA A 125 6.27 -8.45 -17.23
N ALA A 126 6.73 -8.92 -16.06
CA ALA A 126 5.98 -9.86 -15.22
C ALA A 126 4.66 -9.25 -14.72
N LYS A 127 4.69 -8.01 -14.20
CA LYS A 127 3.46 -7.30 -13.80
C LYS A 127 2.51 -7.09 -14.97
N THR A 128 3.04 -6.69 -16.13
CA THR A 128 2.25 -6.53 -17.36
C THR A 128 1.57 -7.85 -17.73
N PHE A 129 2.31 -8.97 -17.73
CA PHE A 129 1.77 -10.28 -18.04
C PHE A 129 0.64 -10.69 -17.07
N ILE A 130 0.84 -10.51 -15.76
CA ILE A 130 -0.19 -10.80 -14.75
C ILE A 130 -1.46 -10.03 -15.06
N PHE A 131 -1.38 -8.70 -15.29
CA PHE A 131 -2.57 -7.89 -15.54
C PHE A 131 -3.19 -8.13 -16.94
N VAL A 132 -2.42 -8.49 -17.94
CA VAL A 132 -2.95 -8.96 -19.22
C VAL A 132 -3.85 -10.19 -19.00
N VAL A 133 -3.36 -11.18 -18.25
CA VAL A 133 -4.15 -12.39 -17.94
C VAL A 133 -5.41 -12.03 -17.11
N VAL A 134 -5.26 -11.23 -16.05
CA VAL A 134 -6.38 -10.87 -15.18
C VAL A 134 -7.45 -10.10 -15.94
N LEU A 135 -7.09 -9.04 -16.68
CA LEU A 135 -8.06 -8.21 -17.40
C LEU A 135 -8.68 -8.93 -18.60
N TRP A 136 -7.97 -9.89 -19.19
CA TRP A 136 -8.53 -10.73 -20.27
C TRP A 136 -9.67 -11.61 -19.75
N HIS A 137 -9.56 -12.13 -18.54
CA HIS A 137 -10.57 -13.01 -17.96
C HIS A 137 -11.63 -12.26 -17.15
N SER A 138 -11.31 -11.06 -16.66
CA SER A 138 -12.20 -10.19 -15.88
C SER A 138 -12.40 -8.83 -16.56
N PRO A 139 -13.04 -8.78 -17.75
CA PRO A 139 -13.23 -7.53 -18.48
C PRO A 139 -14.12 -6.52 -17.75
N THR A 140 -14.90 -6.95 -16.76
CA THR A 140 -15.69 -6.09 -15.86
C THR A 140 -14.85 -5.13 -15.01
N LEU A 141 -13.53 -5.37 -14.92
CA LEU A 141 -12.60 -4.46 -14.27
C LEU A 141 -12.19 -3.29 -15.18
N ILE A 142 -12.45 -3.36 -16.48
CA ILE A 142 -12.02 -2.34 -17.44
C ILE A 142 -13.06 -1.22 -17.50
N PRO A 143 -12.71 0.04 -17.15
CA PRO A 143 -13.62 1.16 -17.26
C PRO A 143 -14.04 1.43 -18.71
N SER A 144 -15.33 1.63 -18.94
CA SER A 144 -15.87 2.03 -20.26
C SER A 144 -15.81 3.54 -20.51
N ALA A 145 -15.74 4.35 -19.45
CA ALA A 145 -15.62 5.80 -19.48
C ALA A 145 -14.97 6.30 -18.20
N ILE A 146 -14.35 7.47 -18.23
CA ILE A 146 -13.73 8.13 -17.05
C ILE A 146 -14.20 9.59 -16.88
N GLY A 147 -15.16 10.03 -17.68
CA GLY A 147 -15.74 11.37 -17.62
C GLY A 147 -14.95 12.44 -18.38
N PHE A 148 -13.99 12.06 -19.21
CA PHE A 148 -13.25 12.95 -20.11
C PHE A 148 -13.57 12.61 -21.56
N PRO A 149 -14.32 13.47 -22.30
CA PRO A 149 -14.88 13.13 -23.62
C PRO A 149 -13.88 12.56 -24.62
N VAL A 150 -12.66 13.11 -24.70
CA VAL A 150 -11.62 12.64 -25.61
C VAL A 150 -11.14 11.23 -25.23
N ILE A 151 -10.94 10.99 -23.92
CA ILE A 151 -10.48 9.69 -23.43
C ILE A 151 -11.62 8.68 -23.53
N ASP A 152 -12.84 9.07 -23.22
CA ASP A 152 -14.03 8.21 -23.29
C ASP A 152 -14.28 7.74 -24.75
N TYR A 153 -14.06 8.62 -25.74
CA TYR A 153 -14.09 8.21 -27.14
C TYR A 153 -13.05 7.13 -27.47
N LEU A 154 -11.85 7.24 -26.92
CA LEU A 154 -10.81 6.23 -27.12
C LEU A 154 -11.10 4.94 -26.33
N LEU A 155 -11.67 5.05 -25.12
CA LEU A 155 -12.09 3.89 -24.31
C LEU A 155 -13.24 3.09 -24.95
N ALA A 156 -14.01 3.69 -25.87
CA ALA A 156 -14.99 2.97 -26.67
C ALA A 156 -14.33 1.92 -27.60
N ILE A 157 -13.01 2.01 -27.84
CA ILE A 157 -12.24 1.01 -28.59
C ILE A 157 -11.72 -0.04 -27.60
N PRO A 158 -12.23 -1.30 -27.61
CA PRO A 158 -11.91 -2.29 -26.58
C PRO A 158 -10.40 -2.57 -26.42
N ALA A 159 -9.66 -2.64 -27.53
CA ALA A 159 -8.21 -2.86 -27.50
C ALA A 159 -7.46 -1.69 -26.83
N PHE A 160 -7.92 -0.44 -27.06
CA PHE A 160 -7.32 0.73 -26.41
C PHE A 160 -7.63 0.75 -24.91
N ALA A 161 -8.91 0.51 -24.54
CA ALA A 161 -9.33 0.44 -23.15
C ALA A 161 -8.53 -0.63 -22.37
N PHE A 162 -8.38 -1.81 -22.97
CA PHE A 162 -7.58 -2.90 -22.41
C PHE A 162 -6.12 -2.48 -22.19
N MET A 163 -5.45 -1.95 -23.22
CA MET A 163 -4.06 -1.52 -23.13
C MET A 163 -3.86 -0.41 -22.11
N LEU A 164 -4.73 0.60 -22.10
CA LEU A 164 -4.66 1.70 -21.15
C LEU A 164 -4.84 1.20 -19.70
N CYS A 165 -5.79 0.27 -19.50
CA CYS A 165 -6.02 -0.33 -18.19
C CYS A 165 -4.79 -1.13 -17.70
N VAL A 166 -4.15 -1.93 -18.57
CA VAL A 166 -2.90 -2.65 -18.23
C VAL A 166 -1.80 -1.66 -17.82
N VAL A 167 -1.59 -0.59 -18.59
CA VAL A 167 -0.58 0.45 -18.28
C VAL A 167 -0.88 1.11 -16.94
N PHE A 168 -2.15 1.44 -16.69
CA PHE A 168 -2.59 2.00 -15.41
C PHE A 168 -2.32 1.04 -14.25
N CYS A 169 -2.66 -0.24 -14.40
CA CYS A 169 -2.44 -1.26 -13.39
C CYS A 169 -0.96 -1.35 -12.99
N VAL A 170 -0.08 -1.44 -13.98
CA VAL A 170 1.36 -1.53 -13.74
C VAL A 170 1.91 -0.23 -13.13
N GLY A 171 1.42 0.92 -13.59
CA GLY A 171 1.76 2.23 -13.03
C GLY A 171 1.36 2.35 -11.56
N PHE A 172 0.14 1.95 -11.21
CA PHE A 172 -0.37 1.98 -9.84
C PHE A 172 0.42 1.08 -8.89
N LEU A 173 0.77 -0.14 -9.32
CA LEU A 173 1.63 -1.01 -8.51
C LEU A 173 3.02 -0.40 -8.25
N ASN A 174 3.59 0.25 -9.26
CA ASN A 174 4.85 0.95 -9.07
C ASN A 174 4.70 2.16 -8.13
N ALA A 175 3.58 2.86 -8.20
CA ALA A 175 3.26 3.97 -7.30
C ALA A 175 3.16 3.51 -5.83
N VAL A 176 2.43 2.41 -5.57
CA VAL A 176 2.32 1.82 -4.23
C VAL A 176 3.69 1.36 -3.72
N ASN A 177 4.49 0.69 -4.55
CA ASN A 177 5.83 0.24 -4.17
C ASN A 177 6.78 1.42 -3.88
N MET A 178 6.70 2.51 -4.63
CA MET A 178 7.51 3.71 -4.36
C MET A 178 7.07 4.43 -3.08
N ALA A 179 5.79 4.36 -2.73
CA ALA A 179 5.25 4.93 -1.50
C ALA A 179 5.64 4.11 -0.25
N ASP A 180 6.06 2.84 -0.40
CA ASP A 180 6.45 1.97 0.74
C ASP A 180 7.83 2.30 1.29
N GLY A 181 8.06 3.57 1.62
CA GLY A 181 9.33 4.06 2.17
C GLY A 181 9.26 4.47 3.65
N ALA A 182 8.08 4.45 4.27
CA ALA A 182 7.91 4.84 5.69
C ALA A 182 6.96 3.90 6.42
N ASN A 183 7.28 3.58 7.68
CA ASN A 183 6.47 2.70 8.52
C ASN A 183 5.04 3.23 8.63
N GLY A 184 4.08 2.37 8.41
CA GLY A 184 2.66 2.69 8.52
C GLY A 184 2.06 3.42 7.31
N LEU A 185 2.86 3.90 6.34
CA LEU A 185 2.34 4.70 5.23
C LEU A 185 1.41 3.88 4.33
N VAL A 186 1.94 2.91 3.60
CA VAL A 186 1.14 2.08 2.68
C VAL A 186 0.14 1.24 3.44
N SER A 187 0.54 0.63 4.57
CA SER A 187 -0.37 -0.20 5.37
C SER A 187 -1.57 0.58 5.93
N SER A 188 -1.41 1.86 6.31
CA SER A 188 -2.55 2.71 6.70
C SER A 188 -3.47 3.02 5.53
N ILE A 189 -2.93 3.31 4.35
CA ILE A 189 -3.74 3.52 3.13
C ILE A 189 -4.56 2.26 2.83
N VAL A 190 -3.95 1.07 2.92
CA VAL A 190 -4.63 -0.22 2.72
C VAL A 190 -5.74 -0.44 3.74
N VAL A 191 -5.47 -0.19 5.03
CA VAL A 191 -6.48 -0.31 6.10
C VAL A 191 -7.65 0.63 5.84
N ILE A 192 -7.39 1.90 5.56
CA ILE A 192 -8.42 2.91 5.28
C ILE A 192 -9.26 2.50 4.07
N ALA A 193 -8.63 2.11 2.97
CA ALA A 193 -9.33 1.70 1.75
C ALA A 193 -10.20 0.46 2.00
N ASN A 194 -9.69 -0.54 2.73
CA ASN A 194 -10.45 -1.76 3.03
C ASN A 194 -11.59 -1.53 4.04
N ILE A 195 -11.51 -0.55 4.95
CA ILE A 195 -12.66 -0.12 5.75
C ILE A 195 -13.79 0.37 4.82
N ILE A 196 -13.46 1.20 3.83
CA ILE A 196 -14.45 1.76 2.90
C ILE A 196 -15.00 0.66 1.98
N PHE A 197 -14.13 -0.15 1.36
CA PHE A 197 -14.56 -1.25 0.50
C PHE A 197 -15.44 -2.26 1.27
N TYR A 198 -15.09 -2.61 2.50
CA TYR A 198 -15.88 -3.51 3.32
C TYR A 198 -17.25 -2.92 3.67
N LYS A 199 -17.34 -1.62 3.97
CA LYS A 199 -18.61 -0.95 4.24
C LYS A 199 -19.53 -0.90 3.02
N GLU A 200 -18.98 -0.71 1.83
CA GLU A 200 -19.76 -0.56 0.59
C GLU A 200 -20.07 -1.89 -0.08
N LEU A 201 -19.16 -2.86 -0.05
CA LEU A 201 -19.26 -4.10 -0.81
C LEU A 201 -19.42 -5.34 0.08
N GLY A 202 -19.09 -5.23 1.37
CA GLY A 202 -19.11 -6.36 2.31
C GLY A 202 -18.03 -7.41 1.99
N GLY A 203 -18.20 -8.59 2.55
CA GLY A 203 -17.45 -9.79 2.20
C GLY A 203 -16.27 -10.14 3.09
N LEU A 204 -15.90 -11.42 3.07
CA LEU A 204 -14.79 -11.94 3.87
C LEU A 204 -13.42 -11.57 3.27
N GLY A 205 -13.33 -11.35 1.97
CA GLY A 205 -12.11 -10.94 1.31
C GLY A 205 -11.58 -9.63 1.88
N PHE A 206 -12.41 -8.59 1.89
CA PHE A 206 -12.04 -7.27 2.46
C PHE A 206 -11.80 -7.32 3.97
N LEU A 207 -12.65 -8.04 4.72
CA LEU A 207 -12.47 -8.18 6.15
C LEU A 207 -11.14 -8.87 6.50
N THR A 208 -10.77 -9.88 5.73
CA THR A 208 -9.50 -10.59 5.89
C THR A 208 -8.31 -9.70 5.60
N VAL A 209 -8.33 -8.98 4.48
CA VAL A 209 -7.25 -8.03 4.13
C VAL A 209 -7.16 -6.93 5.18
N LEU A 210 -8.29 -6.38 5.62
CA LEU A 210 -8.36 -5.39 6.69
C LEU A 210 -7.71 -5.90 7.99
N THR A 211 -8.10 -7.10 8.44
CA THR A 211 -7.57 -7.71 9.66
C THR A 211 -6.06 -7.92 9.58
N CYS A 212 -5.60 -8.58 8.51
CA CYS A 212 -4.17 -8.91 8.35
C CYS A 212 -3.30 -7.66 8.23
N THR A 213 -3.76 -6.67 7.45
CA THR A 213 -3.01 -5.44 7.25
C THR A 213 -3.05 -4.55 8.50
N SER A 214 -4.13 -4.56 9.28
CA SER A 214 -4.20 -3.83 10.55
C SER A 214 -3.23 -4.41 11.59
N VAL A 215 -3.13 -5.73 11.71
CA VAL A 215 -2.15 -6.37 12.60
C VAL A 215 -0.72 -6.08 12.11
N PHE A 216 -0.47 -6.14 10.79
CA PHE A 216 0.81 -5.72 10.22
C PHE A 216 1.12 -4.25 10.54
N LEU A 217 0.16 -3.34 10.38
CA LEU A 217 0.32 -1.92 10.71
C LEU A 217 0.75 -1.71 12.17
N ILE A 218 0.08 -2.40 13.11
CA ILE A 218 0.43 -2.37 14.54
C ILE A 218 1.88 -2.83 14.72
N PHE A 219 2.27 -3.96 14.12
CA PHE A 219 3.62 -4.49 14.22
C PHE A 219 4.66 -3.55 13.61
N ASN A 220 4.44 -3.09 12.40
CA ASN A 220 5.36 -2.25 11.63
C ASN A 220 5.62 -0.92 12.34
N VAL A 221 4.56 -0.22 12.79
CA VAL A 221 4.67 1.09 13.46
C VAL A 221 5.36 1.00 14.81
N ILE A 222 4.99 -0.01 15.64
CA ILE A 222 5.50 -0.11 17.02
C ILE A 222 6.92 -0.69 17.03
N SER A 223 7.17 -1.76 16.27
CA SER A 223 8.45 -2.45 16.32
C SER A 223 9.50 -1.86 15.38
N GLY A 224 9.11 -1.51 14.13
CA GLY A 224 10.01 -1.14 13.05
C GLY A 224 10.91 -2.29 12.56
N ARG A 225 10.61 -3.54 12.93
CA ARG A 225 11.43 -4.74 12.65
C ARG A 225 10.94 -5.56 11.46
N LEU A 226 9.77 -5.21 10.92
CA LEU A 226 9.15 -5.90 9.82
C LEU A 226 8.66 -4.86 8.80
N PHE A 227 9.22 -4.87 7.60
CA PHE A 227 8.82 -4.02 6.50
C PHE A 227 7.84 -4.76 5.61
N LEU A 228 7.02 -4.00 4.89
CA LEU A 228 6.05 -4.56 3.95
C LEU A 228 6.77 -5.33 2.82
N GLY A 229 7.86 -4.77 2.32
CA GLY A 229 8.67 -5.32 1.24
C GLY A 229 7.99 -5.30 -0.12
N ASP A 230 8.72 -5.72 -1.16
CA ASP A 230 8.18 -5.78 -2.52
C ASP A 230 7.02 -6.78 -2.62
N ALA A 231 7.07 -7.90 -1.87
CA ALA A 231 5.98 -8.87 -1.78
C ALA A 231 4.67 -8.23 -1.32
N GLY A 232 4.74 -7.43 -0.25
CA GLY A 232 3.57 -6.75 0.28
C GLY A 232 3.13 -5.59 -0.60
N ALA A 233 4.04 -4.71 -0.99
CA ALA A 233 3.71 -3.55 -1.81
C ALA A 233 3.01 -3.94 -3.12
N TYR A 234 3.47 -5.00 -3.79
CA TYR A 234 2.81 -5.52 -4.99
C TYR A 234 1.50 -6.25 -4.67
N GLY A 235 1.48 -7.10 -3.63
CA GLY A 235 0.30 -7.88 -3.27
C GLY A 235 -0.85 -7.02 -2.77
N VAL A 236 -0.63 -6.16 -1.77
CA VAL A 236 -1.68 -5.25 -1.29
C VAL A 236 -2.01 -4.18 -2.33
N GLY A 237 -1.02 -3.74 -3.13
CA GLY A 237 -1.25 -2.85 -4.27
C GLY A 237 -2.18 -3.45 -5.31
N ALA A 238 -2.00 -4.74 -5.65
CA ALA A 238 -2.89 -5.48 -6.55
C ALA A 238 -4.31 -5.62 -5.95
N CYS A 239 -4.40 -5.91 -4.65
CA CYS A 239 -5.68 -5.96 -3.94
C CYS A 239 -6.44 -4.62 -4.03
N LEU A 240 -5.78 -3.51 -3.70
CA LEU A 240 -6.36 -2.17 -3.82
C LEU A 240 -6.80 -1.84 -5.24
N LEU A 241 -5.95 -2.20 -6.20
CA LEU A 241 -6.17 -1.89 -7.61
C LEU A 241 -7.39 -2.63 -8.18
N VAL A 242 -7.47 -3.96 -8.00
CA VAL A 242 -8.62 -4.72 -8.50
C VAL A 242 -9.91 -4.29 -7.81
N SER A 243 -9.86 -3.95 -6.53
CA SER A 243 -11.00 -3.43 -5.77
C SER A 243 -11.44 -2.05 -6.27
N ALA A 244 -10.49 -1.16 -6.57
CA ALA A 244 -10.77 0.17 -7.12
C ALA A 244 -11.36 0.10 -8.54
N LEU A 245 -10.75 -0.70 -9.42
CA LEU A 245 -11.25 -0.90 -10.79
C LEU A 245 -12.66 -1.49 -10.78
N PHE A 246 -12.88 -2.53 -9.96
CA PHE A 246 -14.20 -3.13 -9.81
C PHE A 246 -15.22 -2.10 -9.30
N SER A 247 -14.89 -1.37 -8.24
CA SER A 247 -15.80 -0.39 -7.64
C SER A 247 -16.16 0.73 -8.62
N TYR A 248 -15.19 1.18 -9.41
CA TYR A 248 -15.43 2.21 -10.41
C TYR A 248 -16.25 1.68 -11.60
N SER A 249 -15.79 0.58 -12.21
CA SER A 249 -16.42 0.04 -13.43
C SER A 249 -17.85 -0.46 -13.20
N ASN A 250 -18.19 -0.84 -11.97
CA ASN A 250 -19.53 -1.29 -11.59
C ASN A 250 -20.38 -0.20 -10.88
N GLY A 251 -19.90 1.05 -10.86
CA GLY A 251 -20.68 2.19 -10.38
C GLY A 251 -20.87 2.23 -8.87
N TYR A 252 -19.96 1.67 -8.08
CA TYR A 252 -20.00 1.79 -6.60
C TYR A 252 -19.28 3.04 -6.10
N MET A 253 -18.25 3.51 -6.80
CA MET A 253 -17.43 4.65 -6.39
C MET A 253 -17.09 5.55 -7.58
N SER A 254 -17.04 6.87 -7.37
CA SER A 254 -16.60 7.81 -8.40
C SER A 254 -15.10 7.78 -8.60
N LEU A 255 -14.62 8.14 -9.79
CA LEU A 255 -13.20 8.30 -10.08
C LEU A 255 -12.55 9.34 -9.17
N SER A 256 -13.24 10.46 -8.91
CA SER A 256 -12.75 11.54 -8.03
C SER A 256 -12.57 11.08 -6.59
N PHE A 257 -13.47 10.22 -6.07
CA PHE A 257 -13.32 9.59 -4.76
C PHE A 257 -12.09 8.70 -4.70
N LEU A 258 -11.91 7.80 -5.67
CA LEU A 258 -10.76 6.89 -5.74
C LEU A 258 -9.44 7.65 -5.96
N ALA A 259 -9.46 8.71 -6.77
CA ALA A 259 -8.29 9.58 -6.96
C ALA A 259 -7.87 10.27 -5.64
N ALA A 260 -8.84 10.77 -4.86
CA ALA A 260 -8.58 11.33 -3.54
C ALA A 260 -8.08 10.26 -2.56
N LEU A 261 -8.68 9.06 -2.56
CA LEU A 261 -8.32 7.96 -1.66
C LEU A 261 -6.88 7.49 -1.88
N PHE A 262 -6.44 7.38 -3.12
CA PHE A 262 -5.09 6.94 -3.49
C PHE A 262 -4.18 8.07 -3.94
N SER A 263 -4.49 9.31 -3.54
CA SER A 263 -3.76 10.51 -3.98
C SER A 263 -2.26 10.42 -3.72
N TYR A 264 -1.84 10.04 -2.52
CA TYR A 264 -0.42 10.08 -2.17
C TYR A 264 0.46 9.16 -3.04
N PRO A 265 0.21 7.85 -3.17
CA PRO A 265 1.02 7.00 -4.04
C PRO A 265 1.08 7.51 -5.48
N CYS A 266 -0.05 7.93 -6.04
CA CYS A 266 -0.15 8.40 -7.40
C CYS A 266 0.58 9.74 -7.60
N LEU A 267 0.41 10.70 -6.69
CA LEU A 267 1.07 12.01 -6.77
C LEU A 267 2.59 11.89 -6.62
N ASP A 268 3.07 11.12 -5.63
CA ASP A 268 4.51 10.94 -5.41
C ASP A 268 5.18 10.25 -6.60
N PHE A 269 4.51 9.25 -7.19
CA PHE A 269 4.95 8.57 -8.40
C PHE A 269 5.02 9.51 -9.61
N LEU A 270 3.91 10.19 -9.93
CA LEU A 270 3.83 11.11 -11.08
C LEU A 270 4.82 12.27 -10.93
N PHE A 271 4.88 12.87 -9.74
CA PHE A 271 5.82 13.95 -9.46
C PHE A 271 7.27 13.49 -9.62
N THR A 272 7.60 12.28 -9.18
CA THR A 272 8.94 11.71 -9.35
C THR A 272 9.27 11.49 -10.82
N ILE A 273 8.34 10.98 -11.63
CA ILE A 273 8.55 10.81 -13.09
C ILE A 273 8.81 12.17 -13.75
N VAL A 274 7.95 13.16 -13.49
CA VAL A 274 8.07 14.50 -14.06
C VAL A 274 9.41 15.14 -13.65
N ARG A 275 9.76 15.08 -12.36
CA ARG A 275 11.02 15.62 -11.85
C ARG A 275 12.25 14.98 -12.51
N ARG A 276 12.25 13.65 -12.66
CA ARG A 276 13.36 12.92 -13.32
C ARG A 276 13.44 13.27 -14.79
N PHE A 277 12.31 13.35 -15.48
CA PHE A 277 12.24 13.73 -16.89
C PHE A 277 12.80 15.15 -17.12
N VAL A 278 12.34 16.14 -16.35
CA VAL A 278 12.81 17.52 -16.41
C VAL A 278 14.30 17.64 -16.06
N SER A 279 14.80 16.80 -15.15
CA SER A 279 16.22 16.81 -14.75
C SER A 279 17.12 15.97 -15.67
N GLY A 280 16.63 15.40 -16.76
CA GLY A 280 17.40 14.53 -17.67
C GLY A 280 17.89 13.22 -17.03
N ARG A 281 17.28 12.80 -15.92
CA ARG A 281 17.64 11.57 -15.20
C ARG A 281 16.83 10.37 -15.69
N SER A 282 17.43 9.19 -15.63
CA SER A 282 16.71 7.96 -15.96
C SER A 282 15.54 7.73 -15.02
N ILE A 283 14.34 7.50 -15.58
CA ILE A 283 13.11 7.20 -14.83
C ILE A 283 13.25 5.89 -14.03
N MET A 284 14.09 4.95 -14.50
CA MET A 284 14.25 3.61 -13.90
C MET A 284 15.27 3.56 -12.75
N LYS A 285 16.07 4.61 -12.55
CA LYS A 285 17.04 4.62 -11.43
C LYS A 285 16.33 4.98 -10.13
N PRO A 286 16.54 4.22 -9.04
CA PRO A 286 15.99 4.58 -7.73
C PRO A 286 16.56 5.93 -7.25
N ASP A 287 15.76 6.69 -6.52
CA ASP A 287 16.22 7.84 -5.74
C ASP A 287 15.46 7.89 -4.40
N ASN A 288 15.94 8.71 -3.49
CA ASN A 288 15.36 8.84 -2.15
C ASN A 288 14.64 10.20 -1.96
N ASP A 289 14.36 10.93 -3.04
CA ASP A 289 13.77 12.27 -2.96
C ASP A 289 12.24 12.23 -3.05
N HIS A 290 11.64 11.46 -2.15
CA HIS A 290 10.20 11.34 -1.97
C HIS A 290 9.72 12.21 -0.80
N LEU A 291 8.45 12.67 -0.83
CA LEU A 291 7.92 13.54 0.20
C LEU A 291 8.00 12.91 1.61
N HIS A 292 7.68 11.62 1.75
CA HIS A 292 7.77 10.94 3.05
C HIS A 292 9.20 10.92 3.61
N ASN A 293 10.23 10.79 2.76
CA ASN A 293 11.63 10.87 3.19
C ASN A 293 12.01 12.29 3.65
N ARG A 294 11.50 13.31 2.96
CA ARG A 294 11.71 14.72 3.34
C ARG A 294 11.06 15.03 4.68
N ILE A 295 9.83 14.54 4.93
CA ILE A 295 9.12 14.67 6.21
C ILE A 295 9.88 13.90 7.31
N HIS A 296 10.35 12.66 7.02
CA HIS A 296 11.17 11.90 7.94
C HIS A 296 12.41 12.70 8.39
N PHE A 297 13.11 13.35 7.47
CA PHE A 297 14.26 14.18 7.79
C PHE A 297 13.89 15.34 8.75
N GLN A 298 12.73 15.99 8.60
CA GLN A 298 12.26 17.01 9.55
C GLN A 298 11.94 16.41 10.92
N TYR A 299 11.27 15.25 10.94
CA TYR A 299 10.93 14.58 12.20
C TYR A 299 12.15 14.04 12.94
N ARG A 300 13.24 13.75 12.25
CA ARG A 300 14.53 13.41 12.89
C ARG A 300 15.11 14.56 13.73
N LYS A 301 14.74 15.80 13.46
CA LYS A 301 15.12 16.96 14.28
C LYS A 301 14.34 17.02 15.60
N ILE A 302 13.14 16.43 15.64
CA ILE A 302 12.22 16.45 16.78
C ILE A 302 12.34 15.16 17.59
N PHE A 303 12.34 14.01 16.93
CA PHE A 303 12.36 12.71 17.58
C PHE A 303 13.77 12.13 17.64
N LYS A 304 14.23 11.74 18.83
CA LYS A 304 15.53 11.05 19.03
C LYS A 304 15.54 9.66 18.37
N SER A 305 14.42 8.91 18.42
CA SER A 305 14.31 7.58 17.83
C SER A 305 14.02 7.67 16.32
N LYS A 306 14.84 7.01 15.50
CA LYS A 306 14.63 6.91 14.05
C LYS A 306 13.32 6.19 13.73
N ASN A 307 13.01 5.10 14.46
CA ASN A 307 11.76 4.36 14.26
C ASN A 307 10.55 5.25 14.51
N LEU A 308 10.55 6.04 15.60
CA LEU A 308 9.45 6.95 15.89
C LEU A 308 9.31 8.03 14.81
N ALA A 309 10.42 8.62 14.36
CA ALA A 309 10.41 9.59 13.27
C ALA A 309 9.87 8.99 11.96
N ASN A 310 10.26 7.74 11.65
CA ASN A 310 9.81 7.03 10.46
C ASN A 310 8.29 6.73 10.53
N SER A 311 7.83 6.16 11.64
CA SER A 311 6.41 5.86 11.85
C SER A 311 5.55 7.14 11.87
N ALA A 312 6.01 8.21 12.54
CA ALA A 312 5.32 9.49 12.52
C ALA A 312 5.21 10.06 11.10
N SER A 313 6.26 9.92 10.28
CA SER A 313 6.24 10.37 8.87
C SER A 313 5.19 9.64 8.05
N GLY A 314 5.19 8.31 8.11
CA GLY A 314 4.22 7.49 7.38
C GLY A 314 2.78 7.76 7.81
N LEU A 315 2.53 7.83 9.12
CA LEU A 315 1.20 8.10 9.66
C LEU A 315 0.71 9.53 9.34
N THR A 316 1.59 10.53 9.37
CA THR A 316 1.22 11.91 8.99
C THR A 316 0.82 11.98 7.51
N VAL A 317 1.60 11.36 6.63
CA VAL A 317 1.33 11.38 5.19
C VAL A 317 0.04 10.61 4.88
N SER A 318 -0.16 9.42 5.45
CA SER A 318 -1.39 8.64 5.24
C SER A 318 -2.63 9.34 5.84
N ALA A 319 -2.51 10.01 6.98
CA ALA A 319 -3.60 10.78 7.58
C ALA A 319 -3.98 11.99 6.70
N ALA A 320 -2.99 12.73 6.17
CA ALA A 320 -3.22 13.87 5.29
C ALA A 320 -3.75 13.49 3.90
N SER A 321 -3.55 12.25 3.46
CA SER A 321 -4.07 11.72 2.20
C SER A 321 -5.35 10.90 2.40
N SER A 322 -5.27 9.59 2.47
CA SER A 322 -6.42 8.69 2.60
C SER A 322 -7.22 8.92 3.89
N GLY A 323 -6.56 9.38 4.98
CA GLY A 323 -7.24 9.67 6.25
C GLY A 323 -8.28 10.79 6.15
N VAL A 324 -7.98 11.86 5.41
CA VAL A 324 -8.95 12.95 5.15
C VAL A 324 -10.16 12.41 4.37
N VAL A 325 -9.94 11.51 3.42
CA VAL A 325 -11.02 10.89 2.64
C VAL A 325 -11.89 10.01 3.53
N LEU A 326 -11.29 9.19 4.40
CA LEU A 326 -12.06 8.40 5.38
C LEU A 326 -12.88 9.28 6.31
N PHE A 327 -12.28 10.36 6.82
CA PHE A 327 -13.01 11.30 7.67
C PHE A 327 -14.19 11.93 6.93
N GLY A 328 -13.98 12.46 5.73
CA GLY A 328 -15.05 13.06 4.93
C GLY A 328 -16.14 12.06 4.54
N TYR A 329 -15.77 10.79 4.26
CA TYR A 329 -16.70 9.71 4.01
C TYR A 329 -17.56 9.39 5.26
N LEU A 330 -16.94 9.25 6.43
CA LEU A 330 -17.65 8.99 7.68
C LEU A 330 -18.51 10.17 8.13
N ALA A 331 -18.06 11.39 7.85
CA ALA A 331 -18.80 12.63 8.13
C ALA A 331 -19.84 12.96 7.05
N SER A 332 -19.99 12.09 6.03
CA SER A 332 -20.96 12.24 4.94
C SER A 332 -20.88 13.62 4.24
N TRP A 333 -19.64 14.08 3.95
CA TRP A 333 -19.43 15.32 3.22
C TRP A 333 -20.13 15.32 1.87
N TRP A 334 -19.99 14.21 1.12
CA TRP A 334 -20.66 13.98 -0.15
C TRP A 334 -20.92 12.49 -0.34
N PRO A 335 -21.91 12.10 -1.16
CA PRO A 335 -22.06 10.71 -1.59
C PRO A 335 -20.78 10.19 -2.23
N ILE A 336 -20.46 8.91 -2.04
CA ILE A 336 -19.24 8.29 -2.56
C ILE A 336 -19.13 8.34 -4.09
N MET A 337 -20.30 8.42 -4.77
CA MET A 337 -20.41 8.58 -6.22
C MET A 337 -20.29 10.04 -6.70
N SER A 338 -20.19 10.99 -5.78
CA SER A 338 -20.16 12.42 -6.15
C SER A 338 -18.81 12.79 -6.78
N ASN A 339 -18.86 13.59 -7.84
CA ASN A 339 -17.67 14.19 -8.43
C ASN A 339 -17.05 15.30 -7.56
N GLN A 340 -17.74 15.76 -6.51
CA GLN A 340 -17.24 16.79 -5.59
C GLN A 340 -15.98 16.37 -4.83
N TRP A 341 -15.68 15.08 -4.73
CA TRP A 341 -14.41 14.57 -4.19
C TRP A 341 -13.18 15.07 -4.94
N ILE A 342 -13.37 15.64 -6.14
CA ILE A 342 -12.30 16.33 -6.88
C ILE A 342 -11.73 17.51 -6.11
N PHE A 343 -12.51 18.18 -5.27
CA PHE A 343 -12.02 19.29 -4.43
C PHE A 343 -11.07 18.79 -3.36
N VAL A 344 -11.32 17.61 -2.77
CA VAL A 344 -10.39 16.97 -1.83
C VAL A 344 -9.11 16.59 -2.56
N PHE A 345 -9.22 15.95 -3.72
CA PHE A 345 -8.05 15.59 -4.52
C PHE A 345 -7.22 16.82 -4.91
N ALA A 346 -7.85 17.91 -5.38
CA ALA A 346 -7.15 19.15 -5.71
C ALA A 346 -6.46 19.78 -4.49
N ALA A 347 -7.11 19.77 -3.32
CA ALA A 347 -6.49 20.21 -2.08
C ALA A 347 -5.29 19.35 -1.69
N GLN A 348 -5.36 18.04 -1.88
CA GLN A 348 -4.23 17.11 -1.65
C GLN A 348 -3.08 17.36 -2.63
N CYS A 349 -3.35 17.64 -3.90
CA CYS A 349 -2.33 18.04 -4.89
C CYS A 349 -1.58 19.30 -4.44
N LEU A 350 -2.33 20.32 -4.01
CA LEU A 350 -1.76 21.56 -3.51
C LEU A 350 -0.93 21.33 -2.23
N ALA A 351 -1.50 20.59 -1.26
CA ALA A 351 -0.81 20.26 -0.03
C ALA A 351 0.49 19.47 -0.27
N TYR A 352 0.46 18.49 -1.20
CA TYR A 352 1.65 17.76 -1.61
C TYR A 352 2.74 18.69 -2.17
N ALA A 353 2.37 19.56 -3.12
CA ALA A 353 3.31 20.51 -3.73
C ALA A 353 3.90 21.47 -2.68
N LEU A 354 3.06 22.07 -1.84
CA LEU A 354 3.50 22.98 -0.78
C LEU A 354 4.45 22.29 0.21
N ALA A 355 4.08 21.09 0.69
CA ALA A 355 4.91 20.31 1.60
C ALA A 355 6.24 19.90 0.98
N TYR A 356 6.24 19.50 -0.29
CA TYR A 356 7.46 19.15 -1.01
C TYR A 356 8.43 20.32 -1.15
N TYR A 357 7.94 21.50 -1.53
CA TYR A 357 8.77 22.71 -1.66
C TYR A 357 9.22 23.25 -0.29
N ALA A 358 8.34 23.26 0.71
CA ALA A 358 8.68 23.72 2.05
C ALA A 358 9.80 22.87 2.69
N THR A 359 9.70 21.54 2.56
CA THR A 359 10.71 20.61 3.09
C THR A 359 12.01 20.64 2.29
N GLY A 360 11.99 20.96 0.99
CA GLY A 360 13.17 21.09 0.14
C GLY A 360 14.06 22.27 0.49
N ARG A 361 13.48 23.42 0.83
CA ARG A 361 14.23 24.62 1.26
C ARG A 361 15.05 24.36 2.52
N SER A 362 14.53 23.60 3.47
CA SER A 362 15.23 23.28 4.71
C SER A 362 16.40 22.30 4.51
N LEU A 363 16.35 21.43 3.49
CA LEU A 363 17.45 20.53 3.14
C LEU A 363 18.63 21.29 2.47
N LEU A 364 18.34 22.31 1.69
CA LEU A 364 19.35 23.16 1.07
C LEU A 364 20.08 24.01 2.13
N GLN A 365 19.39 24.52 3.14
CA GLN A 365 20.00 25.29 4.24
C GLN A 365 20.98 24.48 5.09
N VAL A 366 20.73 23.15 5.25
CA VAL A 366 21.65 22.27 5.99
C VAL A 366 22.89 21.90 5.18
N LYS A 367 22.85 21.92 3.85
CA LYS A 367 24.04 21.69 3.00
C LYS A 367 24.95 22.91 2.85
N THR A 368 24.46 24.08 3.19
CA THR A 368 25.19 25.37 3.10
C THR A 368 25.68 25.88 4.46
N ALA A 369 25.35 25.20 5.56
CA ALA A 369 25.87 25.42 6.90
C ALA A 369 26.82 24.30 7.30
#